data_4e02163df34e19104566df3653d6d865
#
_entry.id   4e02163df34e19104566df3653d6d865
#
_cell.length_a   1.000
_cell.length_b   1.000
_cell.length_c   1.000
_cell.angle_alpha   90.00
_cell.angle_beta   90.00
_cell.angle_gamma   90.00
#
_symmetry.space_group_name_H-M   'P 1'
#
loop_
_entity.id
_entity.type
_entity.pdbx_description
1 polymer ?
#
loop_
_entity_poly.entity_id
_entity_poly.type
_entity_poly.pdbx_seq_one_letter_code
_entity_poly.pdbx_strand_id
1 'polypeptide(L)'
;MDRHITWIIVGACFACLAVVLGAFAAHGLKSKISTEDLAIFETGVRYQMYHSLGLILLGLIGCQTAQDVVLFPAIMFIIGIIIFSGTLYLIPLTGLRWLGAITPIGGTAFILGWSFLIYNLIKLQ
;
A
#
# COMPACT_ATOMS: atom_id res chain seq x y z
N MET A 1 19.39 5.12 -12.91
CA MET A 1 18.78 5.55 -11.63
C MET A 1 18.98 4.45 -10.60
N ASP A 2 19.37 4.83 -9.40
CA ASP A 2 19.55 3.86 -8.33
C ASP A 2 18.19 3.19 -8.02
N ARG A 3 18.16 1.86 -8.01
CA ARG A 3 16.95 1.08 -7.75
C ARG A 3 16.32 1.41 -6.40
N HIS A 4 17.12 1.72 -5.40
CA HIS A 4 16.63 2.06 -4.07
C HIS A 4 15.94 3.42 -4.03
N ILE A 5 16.46 4.39 -4.77
CA ILE A 5 15.80 5.69 -4.95
C ILE A 5 14.47 5.52 -5.69
N THR A 6 14.37 4.56 -6.60
CA THR A 6 13.11 4.25 -7.29
C THR A 6 12.01 3.87 -6.28
N TRP A 7 12.32 3.05 -5.26
CA TRP A 7 11.35 2.70 -4.23
C TRP A 7 10.89 3.91 -3.42
N ILE A 8 11.81 4.84 -3.13
CA ILE A 8 11.48 6.09 -2.42
C ILE A 8 10.53 6.93 -3.29
N ILE A 9 10.82 7.09 -4.58
CA ILE A 9 9.97 7.85 -5.51
C ILE A 9 8.59 7.21 -5.63
N VAL A 10 8.51 5.90 -5.85
CA VAL A 10 7.24 5.16 -5.96
C VAL A 10 6.43 5.30 -4.67
N GLY A 11 7.08 5.14 -3.51
CA GLY A 11 6.44 5.32 -2.22
C GLY A 11 5.90 6.75 -2.04
N ALA A 12 6.67 7.76 -2.40
CA ALA A 12 6.24 9.16 -2.33
C ALA A 12 5.04 9.43 -3.27
N CYS A 13 5.04 8.86 -4.47
CA CYS A 13 3.91 8.98 -5.40
C CYS A 13 2.63 8.36 -4.82
N PHE A 14 2.73 7.15 -4.28
CA PHE A 14 1.58 6.51 -3.63
C PHE A 14 1.12 7.25 -2.38
N ALA A 15 2.04 7.83 -1.61
CA ALA A 15 1.69 8.64 -0.44
C ALA A 15 0.95 9.92 -0.85
N CYS A 16 1.43 10.61 -1.88
CA CYS A 16 0.76 11.78 -2.45
C CYS A 16 -0.66 11.43 -2.90
N LEU A 17 -0.82 10.33 -3.64
CA LEU A 17 -2.13 9.85 -4.08
C LEU A 17 -3.04 9.50 -2.88
N ALA A 18 -2.49 8.88 -1.83
CA ALA A 18 -3.26 8.56 -0.63
C ALA A 18 -3.80 9.83 0.05
N VAL A 19 -3.02 10.91 0.11
CA VAL A 19 -3.48 12.19 0.65
C VAL A 19 -4.62 12.76 -0.20
N VAL A 20 -4.48 12.73 -1.52
CA VAL A 20 -5.53 13.20 -2.45
C VAL A 20 -6.81 12.39 -2.26
N LEU A 21 -6.72 11.06 -2.21
CA LEU A 21 -7.88 10.18 -2.04
C LEU A 21 -8.51 10.34 -0.65
N GLY A 22 -7.70 10.55 0.39
CA GLY A 22 -8.19 10.85 1.73
C GLY A 22 -8.96 12.16 1.82
N ALA A 23 -8.46 13.20 1.17
CA ALA A 23 -9.15 14.49 1.06
C ALA A 23 -10.45 14.35 0.27
N PHE A 24 -10.44 13.59 -0.83
CA PHE A 24 -11.64 13.31 -1.61
C PHE A 24 -12.70 12.57 -0.78
N ALA A 25 -12.30 11.58 0.02
CA ALA A 25 -13.20 10.87 0.92
C ALA A 25 -13.85 11.82 1.93
N ALA A 26 -13.04 12.67 2.57
CA ALA A 26 -13.51 13.57 3.62
C ALA A 26 -14.44 14.68 3.11
N HIS A 27 -14.23 15.16 1.89
CA HIS A 27 -14.93 16.34 1.34
C HIS A 27 -15.90 16.00 0.21
N GLY A 28 -15.55 15.03 -0.65
CA GLY A 28 -16.35 14.68 -1.82
C GLY A 28 -17.32 13.52 -1.62
N LEU A 29 -16.89 12.47 -0.93
CA LEU A 29 -17.68 11.24 -0.77
C LEU A 29 -18.55 11.22 0.48
N LYS A 30 -18.17 11.93 1.53
CA LYS A 30 -18.84 11.87 2.85
C LYS A 30 -20.36 12.04 2.79
N SER A 31 -20.84 12.89 1.90
CA SER A 31 -22.28 13.16 1.74
C SER A 31 -22.96 12.31 0.65
N LYS A 32 -22.20 11.50 -0.10
CA LYS A 32 -22.69 10.79 -1.28
C LYS A 32 -22.78 9.27 -1.11
N ILE A 33 -22.11 8.72 -0.13
CA ILE A 33 -22.09 7.28 0.14
C ILE A 33 -22.42 7.02 1.61
N SER A 34 -22.76 5.76 1.93
CA SER A 34 -23.05 5.36 3.30
C SER A 34 -21.82 5.49 4.20
N THR A 35 -22.05 5.57 5.51
CA THR A 35 -20.98 5.58 6.53
C THR A 35 -20.11 4.32 6.43
N GLU A 36 -20.73 3.15 6.15
CA GLU A 36 -20.03 1.89 5.98
C GLU A 36 -19.11 1.92 4.76
N ASP A 37 -19.61 2.40 3.62
CA ASP A 37 -18.84 2.52 2.39
C ASP A 37 -17.71 3.54 2.52
N LEU A 38 -17.94 4.63 3.23
CA LEU A 38 -16.90 5.60 3.55
C LEU A 38 -15.78 4.96 4.37
N ALA A 39 -16.12 4.17 5.38
CA ALA A 39 -15.14 3.44 6.20
C ALA A 39 -14.30 2.47 5.38
N ILE A 40 -14.91 1.77 4.41
CA ILE A 40 -14.20 0.88 3.47
C ILE A 40 -13.19 1.67 2.65
N PHE A 41 -13.62 2.79 2.07
CA PHE A 41 -12.75 3.66 1.28
C PHE A 41 -11.57 4.19 2.12
N GLU A 42 -11.85 4.69 3.30
CA GLU A 42 -10.82 5.22 4.22
C GLU A 42 -9.84 4.15 4.68
N THR A 43 -10.27 2.91 4.84
CA THR A 43 -9.38 1.78 5.13
C THR A 43 -8.39 1.59 3.98
N GLY A 44 -8.85 1.66 2.73
CA GLY A 44 -7.99 1.64 1.55
C GLY A 44 -6.94 2.75 1.59
N VAL A 45 -7.33 3.97 1.93
CA VAL A 45 -6.43 5.13 2.05
C VAL A 45 -5.37 4.89 3.12
N ARG A 46 -5.75 4.42 4.31
CA ARG A 46 -4.82 4.17 5.41
C ARG A 46 -3.77 3.12 5.04
N TYR A 47 -4.21 1.99 4.50
CA TYR A 47 -3.28 0.92 4.12
C TYR A 47 -2.37 1.31 2.96
N GLN A 48 -2.87 2.11 2.02
CA GLN A 48 -2.03 2.71 0.99
C GLN A 48 -0.95 3.60 1.61
N MET A 49 -1.30 4.47 2.54
CA MET A 49 -0.33 5.35 3.19
C MET A 49 0.71 4.56 4.01
N TYR A 50 0.28 3.57 4.81
CA TYR A 50 1.21 2.75 5.61
C TYR A 50 2.27 2.09 4.73
N HIS A 51 1.86 1.51 3.59
CA HIS A 51 2.77 0.78 2.70
C HIS A 51 3.51 1.71 1.72
N SER A 52 2.99 2.90 1.48
CA SER A 52 3.72 3.97 0.79
C SER A 52 4.93 4.42 1.62
N LEU A 53 4.72 4.66 2.90
CA LEU A 53 5.80 4.95 3.84
C LEU A 53 6.72 3.74 3.99
N GLY A 54 6.17 2.52 3.97
CA GLY A 54 6.93 1.28 3.93
C GLY A 54 7.87 1.21 2.74
N LEU A 55 7.42 1.60 1.54
CA LEU A 55 8.27 1.66 0.34
C LEU A 55 9.42 2.66 0.49
N ILE A 56 9.15 3.82 1.07
CA ILE A 56 10.20 4.82 1.35
C ILE A 56 11.23 4.22 2.31
N LEU A 57 10.78 3.56 3.39
CA LEU A 57 11.67 2.88 4.34
C LEU A 57 12.51 1.79 3.66
N LEU A 58 11.89 0.98 2.79
CA LEU A 58 12.59 -0.04 2.03
C LEU A 58 13.69 0.57 1.15
N GLY A 59 13.40 1.69 0.49
CA GLY A 59 14.40 2.40 -0.30
C GLY A 59 15.58 2.86 0.57
N LEU A 60 15.30 3.42 1.74
CA LEU A 60 16.34 3.86 2.68
C LEU A 60 17.17 2.68 3.21
N ILE A 61 16.53 1.57 3.56
CA ILE A 61 17.22 0.33 4.00
C ILE A 61 18.12 -0.18 2.86
N GLY A 62 17.60 -0.23 1.63
CA GLY A 62 18.35 -0.69 0.48
C GLY A 62 19.61 0.14 0.22
N CYS A 63 19.58 1.45 0.50
CA CYS A 63 20.77 2.30 0.39
C CYS A 63 21.84 1.98 1.44
N GLN A 64 21.48 1.33 2.55
CA GLN A 64 22.38 1.02 3.66
C GLN A 64 22.89 -0.42 3.64
N THR A 65 22.36 -1.27 2.78
CA THR A 65 22.71 -2.69 2.73
C THR A 65 23.42 -3.05 1.43
N ALA A 66 24.49 -3.86 1.53
CA ALA A 66 25.20 -4.34 0.35
C ALA A 66 24.45 -5.45 -0.39
N GLN A 67 23.58 -6.18 0.31
CA GLN A 67 22.75 -7.23 -0.25
C GLN A 67 21.35 -6.72 -0.55
N ASP A 68 20.71 -7.30 -1.55
CA ASP A 68 19.34 -6.93 -1.90
C ASP A 68 18.35 -7.60 -0.96
N VAL A 69 17.98 -6.89 0.09
CA VAL A 69 17.01 -7.34 1.09
C VAL A 69 15.61 -6.76 0.88
N VAL A 70 15.45 -5.83 -0.09
CA VAL A 70 14.23 -5.02 -0.20
C VAL A 70 13.43 -5.27 -1.48
N LEU A 71 13.98 -5.92 -2.51
CA LEU A 71 13.30 -6.08 -3.79
C LEU A 71 11.96 -6.82 -3.65
N PHE A 72 11.96 -8.00 -3.04
CA PHE A 72 10.75 -8.79 -2.89
C PHE A 72 9.72 -8.08 -1.98
N PRO A 73 10.10 -7.57 -0.78
CA PRO A 73 9.19 -6.76 0.02
C PRO A 73 8.57 -5.57 -0.72
N ALA A 74 9.37 -4.85 -1.51
CA ALA A 74 8.88 -3.70 -2.26
C ALA A 74 7.83 -4.08 -3.31
N ILE A 75 8.08 -5.16 -4.07
CA ILE A 75 7.13 -5.69 -5.03
C ILE A 75 5.83 -6.11 -4.34
N MET A 76 5.92 -6.79 -3.20
CA MET A 76 4.75 -7.22 -2.44
C MET A 76 3.93 -6.04 -1.91
N PHE A 77 4.57 -4.97 -1.47
CA PHE A 77 3.88 -3.75 -1.04
C PHE A 77 3.13 -3.09 -2.20
N ILE A 78 3.75 -3.00 -3.38
CA ILE A 78 3.11 -2.43 -4.58
C ILE A 78 1.89 -3.27 -4.98
N ILE A 79 2.04 -4.59 -5.06
CA ILE A 79 0.93 -5.51 -5.37
C ILE A 79 -0.19 -5.35 -4.33
N GLY A 80 0.17 -5.30 -3.05
CA GLY A 80 -0.77 -5.11 -1.97
C GLY A 80 -1.54 -3.79 -2.09
N ILE A 81 -0.87 -2.68 -2.37
CA ILE A 81 -1.52 -1.38 -2.58
C ILE A 81 -2.53 -1.46 -3.73
N ILE A 82 -2.11 -2.00 -4.87
CA ILE A 82 -2.96 -2.08 -6.07
C ILE A 82 -4.20 -2.95 -5.79
N ILE A 83 -4.02 -4.12 -5.22
CA ILE A 83 -5.12 -5.07 -5.02
C ILE A 83 -5.95 -4.71 -3.78
N PHE A 84 -5.33 -4.51 -2.62
CA PHE A 84 -6.04 -4.25 -1.37
C PHE A 84 -6.72 -2.87 -1.39
N SER A 85 -5.96 -1.81 -1.54
CA SER A 85 -6.51 -0.45 -1.56
C SER A 85 -7.35 -0.21 -2.81
N GLY A 86 -6.93 -0.72 -3.96
CA GLY A 86 -7.70 -0.61 -5.21
C GLY A 86 -9.10 -1.20 -5.10
N THR A 87 -9.26 -2.40 -4.56
CA THR A 87 -10.58 -3.02 -4.36
C THR A 87 -11.41 -2.25 -3.34
N LEU A 88 -10.79 -1.77 -2.26
CA LEU A 88 -11.48 -0.99 -1.23
C LEU A 88 -11.94 0.39 -1.74
N TYR A 89 -11.33 0.93 -2.79
CA TYR A 89 -11.83 2.12 -3.47
C TYR A 89 -13.00 1.78 -4.42
N LEU A 90 -12.88 0.69 -5.15
CA LEU A 90 -13.87 0.30 -6.16
C LEU A 90 -15.18 -0.18 -5.54
N ILE A 91 -15.17 -0.88 -4.41
CA ILE A 91 -16.38 -1.36 -3.75
C ILE A 91 -17.38 -0.22 -3.47
N PRO A 92 -17.01 0.85 -2.77
CA PRO A 92 -17.93 1.95 -2.49
C PRO A 92 -18.37 2.71 -3.75
N LEU A 93 -17.46 2.84 -4.73
CA LEU A 93 -17.73 3.64 -5.93
C LEU A 93 -18.58 2.90 -6.96
N THR A 94 -18.51 1.58 -7.02
CA THR A 94 -19.20 0.75 -8.04
C THR A 94 -20.31 -0.10 -7.47
N GLY A 95 -20.32 -0.34 -6.15
CA GLY A 95 -21.26 -1.27 -5.51
C GLY A 95 -20.96 -2.75 -5.76
N LEU A 96 -19.84 -3.08 -6.42
CA LEU A 96 -19.45 -4.47 -6.72
C LEU A 96 -18.88 -5.15 -5.49
N ARG A 97 -19.74 -5.70 -4.64
CA ARG A 97 -19.37 -6.29 -3.34
C ARG A 97 -18.49 -7.54 -3.46
N TRP A 98 -18.53 -8.25 -4.59
CA TRP A 98 -17.69 -9.42 -4.82
C TRP A 98 -16.19 -9.09 -4.82
N LEU A 99 -15.81 -7.83 -5.07
CA LEU A 99 -14.42 -7.38 -4.97
C LEU A 99 -13.84 -7.58 -3.57
N GLY A 100 -14.69 -7.64 -2.53
CA GLY A 100 -14.27 -7.98 -1.18
C GLY A 100 -13.63 -9.36 -1.04
N ALA A 101 -13.90 -10.29 -1.96
CA ALA A 101 -13.22 -11.59 -2.02
C ALA A 101 -11.80 -11.49 -2.59
N ILE A 102 -11.49 -10.44 -3.36
CA ILE A 102 -10.16 -10.19 -3.93
C ILE A 102 -9.27 -9.43 -2.94
N THR A 103 -9.85 -8.59 -2.12
CA THR A 103 -9.13 -7.75 -1.14
C THR A 103 -8.14 -8.55 -0.27
N PRO A 104 -8.47 -9.75 0.28
CA PRO A 104 -7.53 -10.55 1.07
C PRO A 104 -6.26 -10.98 0.32
N ILE A 105 -6.31 -11.09 -1.00
CA ILE A 105 -5.12 -11.38 -1.81
C ILE A 105 -4.10 -10.25 -1.66
N GLY A 106 -4.56 -9.01 -1.72
CA GLY A 106 -3.72 -7.83 -1.48
C GLY A 106 -3.21 -7.76 -0.05
N GLY A 107 -4.06 -8.08 0.94
CA GLY A 107 -3.66 -8.18 2.34
C GLY A 107 -2.59 -9.23 2.58
N THR A 108 -2.69 -10.38 1.92
CA THR A 108 -1.67 -11.43 1.94
C THR A 108 -0.35 -10.94 1.37
N ALA A 109 -0.37 -10.16 0.27
CA ALA A 109 0.84 -9.56 -0.30
C ALA A 109 1.52 -8.63 0.72
N PHE A 110 0.77 -7.82 1.46
CA PHE A 110 1.33 -7.00 2.54
C PHE A 110 2.02 -7.83 3.62
N ILE A 111 1.36 -8.89 4.08
CA ILE A 111 1.93 -9.80 5.10
C ILE A 111 3.20 -10.45 4.59
N LEU A 112 3.23 -10.92 3.36
CA LEU A 112 4.43 -11.50 2.75
C LEU A 112 5.55 -10.47 2.66
N GLY A 113 5.25 -9.23 2.27
CA GLY A 113 6.24 -8.17 2.20
C GLY A 113 6.92 -7.92 3.55
N TRP A 114 6.15 -7.75 4.61
CA TRP A 114 6.69 -7.56 5.95
C TRP A 114 7.45 -8.79 6.48
N SER A 115 6.92 -9.99 6.25
CA SER A 115 7.53 -11.24 6.69
C SER A 115 8.90 -11.47 6.03
N PHE A 116 9.00 -11.23 4.72
CA PHE A 116 10.26 -11.37 4.00
C PHE A 116 11.26 -10.28 4.37
N LEU A 117 10.81 -9.08 4.66
CA LEU A 117 11.70 -8.03 5.18
C LEU A 117 12.33 -8.47 6.50
N ILE A 118 11.53 -8.96 7.44
CA ILE A 118 12.02 -9.48 8.73
C ILE A 118 13.05 -10.59 8.50
N TYR A 119 12.69 -11.57 7.70
CA TYR A 119 13.57 -12.71 7.37
C TYR A 119 14.90 -12.26 6.77
N ASN A 120 14.85 -11.36 5.77
CA ASN A 120 16.03 -10.86 5.11
C ASN A 120 16.95 -10.08 6.06
N LEU A 121 16.36 -9.26 6.95
CA LEU A 121 17.15 -8.48 7.92
C LEU A 121 17.80 -9.37 8.98
N ILE A 122 17.12 -10.43 9.43
CA ILE A 122 17.70 -11.40 10.35
C ILE A 122 18.93 -12.08 9.72
N LYS A 123 18.87 -12.37 8.42
CA LYS A 123 19.99 -12.98 7.71
C LYS A 123 21.23 -12.08 7.55
N LEU A 124 21.08 -10.78 7.73
CA LEU A 124 22.21 -9.85 7.67
C LEU A 124 23.05 -9.84 8.97
N GLN A 125 22.53 -10.40 10.06
CA GLN A 125 23.23 -10.50 11.35
C GLN A 125 24.19 -11.69 11.36
#